data_c350b9a304420fb17d1d9b6763240027
#
_entry.id   c350b9a304420fb17d1d9b6763240027
#
_cell.length_a   1.000
_cell.length_b   1.000
_cell.length_c   1.000
_cell.angle_alpha   90.00
_cell.angle_beta   90.00
_cell.angle_gamma   90.00
#
_symmetry.space_group_name_H-M   'P 1'
#
loop_
_entity.id
_entity.type
_entity.pdbx_description
1 polymer ?
#
loop_
_entity_poly.entity_id
_entity_poly.type
_entity_poly.pdbx_seq_one_letter_code
_entity_poly.pdbx_strand_id
1 'polypeptide(L)'
;ALWRKLSEQGFTGIILPEEFGGMGLGVVELVLLMEEAGYALLPGPLISTLMAGAVLDACGSAEQKRKYLPAICNGQAQAALAFLETGASWDARSLRLSAAGGKLTGSKLFVPDAAVAGLIVVAAADGVFVADSKASGLKITPMKGMDLARKIYSVEFANTPVEKLANAAGLPRALEIATVALTAEMVGGMQRVLETTVAYAKTRKQFGKVIGGFQAVQHMCADMYLETESARSAAYYAAWALQESAAGAGAAVSIAKMYASDAARNVGNRGIQVHGGMGFTWENDVHLYYRRAKASETMLGDATFHRERIAQLVLDRQAARAPLEPTAKVTAVT
;
A
#
# COMPACT_ATOMS: atom_id res chain seq x y z
N ALA A 1 15.37 -11.30 -14.64
CA ALA A 1 15.14 -12.68 -14.20
C ALA A 1 13.91 -12.78 -13.27
N LEU A 2 13.89 -12.07 -12.12
CA LEU A 2 12.79 -12.17 -11.13
C LEU A 2 11.44 -11.71 -11.71
N TRP A 3 11.36 -10.52 -12.30
CA TRP A 3 10.15 -9.99 -12.92
C TRP A 3 9.51 -10.96 -13.92
N ARG A 4 10.34 -11.56 -14.79
CA ARG A 4 9.86 -12.55 -15.76
C ARG A 4 9.22 -13.76 -15.07
N LYS A 5 9.83 -14.27 -14.00
CA LYS A 5 9.25 -15.40 -13.24
C LYS A 5 7.91 -15.04 -12.60
N LEU A 6 7.76 -13.83 -12.05
CA LEU A 6 6.50 -13.36 -11.48
C LEU A 6 5.40 -13.26 -12.55
N SER A 7 5.72 -12.74 -13.73
CA SER A 7 4.74 -12.65 -14.82
C SER A 7 4.41 -14.00 -15.44
N GLU A 8 5.38 -14.91 -15.59
CA GLU A 8 5.16 -16.29 -16.05
C GLU A 8 4.22 -17.08 -15.12
N GLN A 9 4.17 -16.72 -13.82
CA GLN A 9 3.23 -17.26 -12.84
C GLN A 9 1.88 -16.49 -12.78
N GLY A 10 1.69 -15.47 -13.62
CA GLY A 10 0.48 -14.67 -13.66
C GLY A 10 0.34 -13.62 -12.53
N PHE A 11 1.33 -13.50 -11.63
CA PHE A 11 1.24 -12.63 -10.44
C PHE A 11 1.10 -11.14 -10.77
N THR A 12 1.57 -10.70 -11.94
CA THR A 12 1.42 -9.31 -12.38
C THR A 12 -0.01 -8.94 -12.75
N GLY A 13 -0.84 -9.94 -13.08
CA GLY A 13 -2.24 -9.80 -13.42
C GLY A 13 -3.20 -10.55 -12.48
N ILE A 14 -2.78 -10.86 -11.23
CA ILE A 14 -3.51 -11.74 -10.32
C ILE A 14 -4.98 -11.36 -10.14
N ILE A 15 -5.30 -10.07 -9.99
CA ILE A 15 -6.67 -9.55 -9.82
C ILE A 15 -7.29 -9.02 -11.12
N LEU A 16 -6.52 -9.00 -12.21
CA LEU A 16 -7.01 -8.46 -13.48
C LEU A 16 -7.87 -9.50 -14.21
N PRO A 17 -8.87 -9.06 -15.00
CA PRO A 17 -9.79 -9.98 -15.66
C PRO A 17 -9.10 -10.94 -16.63
N GLU A 18 -9.59 -12.19 -16.69
CA GLU A 18 -9.08 -13.23 -17.59
C GLU A 18 -9.16 -12.83 -19.07
N GLU A 19 -10.20 -12.10 -19.47
CA GLU A 19 -10.36 -11.61 -20.84
C GLU A 19 -9.21 -10.71 -21.31
N PHE A 20 -8.41 -10.15 -20.40
CA PHE A 20 -7.21 -9.35 -20.69
C PHE A 20 -5.90 -10.10 -20.36
N GLY A 21 -5.99 -11.39 -20.07
CA GLY A 21 -4.83 -12.24 -19.75
C GLY A 21 -4.43 -12.23 -18.28
N GLY A 22 -5.27 -11.68 -17.40
CA GLY A 22 -5.12 -11.79 -15.96
C GLY A 22 -5.58 -13.14 -15.41
N MET A 23 -5.45 -13.34 -14.09
CA MET A 23 -5.89 -14.57 -13.44
C MET A 23 -7.36 -14.50 -12.96
N GLY A 24 -7.97 -13.33 -12.95
CA GLY A 24 -9.34 -13.12 -12.48
C GLY A 24 -9.57 -13.47 -11.01
N LEU A 25 -8.52 -13.56 -10.20
CA LEU A 25 -8.61 -13.91 -8.78
C LEU A 25 -9.06 -12.70 -7.95
N GLY A 26 -9.43 -12.97 -6.69
CA GLY A 26 -9.97 -11.95 -5.81
C GLY A 26 -8.92 -11.19 -5.00
N VAL A 27 -9.43 -10.30 -4.14
CA VAL A 27 -8.58 -9.50 -3.23
C VAL A 27 -7.98 -10.37 -2.13
N VAL A 28 -8.61 -11.49 -1.77
CA VAL A 28 -8.07 -12.44 -0.79
C VAL A 28 -6.81 -13.12 -1.33
N GLU A 29 -6.82 -13.56 -2.58
CA GLU A 29 -5.65 -14.17 -3.23
C GLU A 29 -4.53 -13.14 -3.43
N LEU A 30 -4.87 -11.90 -3.73
CA LEU A 30 -3.89 -10.80 -3.77
C LEU A 30 -3.19 -10.62 -2.42
N VAL A 31 -3.92 -10.69 -1.32
CA VAL A 31 -3.37 -10.55 0.04
C VAL A 31 -2.40 -11.68 0.36
N LEU A 32 -2.71 -12.93 -0.01
CA LEU A 32 -1.80 -14.07 0.13
C LEU A 32 -0.49 -13.84 -0.62
N LEU A 33 -0.56 -13.41 -1.88
CA LEU A 33 0.63 -13.09 -2.68
C LEU A 33 1.45 -11.96 -2.04
N MET A 34 0.78 -10.90 -1.58
CA MET A 34 1.46 -9.72 -1.05
C MET A 34 2.08 -9.97 0.32
N GLU A 35 1.50 -10.84 1.14
CA GLU A 35 2.12 -11.29 2.40
C GLU A 35 3.43 -12.02 2.13
N GLU A 36 3.45 -12.97 1.17
CA GLU A 36 4.68 -13.67 0.76
C GLU A 36 5.72 -12.71 0.15
N ALA A 37 5.28 -11.74 -0.65
CA ALA A 37 6.15 -10.70 -1.18
C ALA A 37 6.81 -9.86 -0.07
N GLY A 38 6.05 -9.52 0.97
CA GLY A 38 6.54 -8.84 2.16
C GLY A 38 7.50 -9.67 2.99
N TYR A 39 7.17 -10.95 3.20
CA TYR A 39 8.03 -11.91 3.89
C TYR A 39 9.39 -12.06 3.20
N ALA A 40 9.40 -12.10 1.87
CA ALA A 40 10.62 -12.16 1.06
C ALA A 40 11.31 -10.81 0.89
N LEU A 41 10.77 -9.69 1.40
CA LEU A 41 11.22 -8.32 1.12
C LEU A 41 11.38 -8.09 -0.39
N LEU A 42 10.41 -8.54 -1.18
CA LEU A 42 10.49 -8.60 -2.63
C LEU A 42 10.91 -7.25 -3.22
N PRO A 43 12.01 -7.19 -4.00
CA PRO A 43 12.40 -5.98 -4.69
C PRO A 43 11.70 -5.86 -6.06
N GLY A 44 11.60 -4.63 -6.56
CA GLY A 44 11.08 -4.37 -7.91
C GLY A 44 9.61 -3.99 -7.95
N PRO A 45 9.05 -3.83 -9.16
CA PRO A 45 7.83 -3.06 -9.39
C PRO A 45 6.53 -3.86 -9.24
N LEU A 46 6.49 -4.95 -8.43
CA LEU A 46 5.26 -5.75 -8.32
C LEU A 46 4.12 -4.92 -7.74
N ILE A 47 4.30 -4.34 -6.54
CA ILE A 47 3.23 -3.57 -5.90
C ILE A 47 2.83 -2.33 -6.70
N SER A 48 3.80 -1.60 -7.28
CA SER A 48 3.50 -0.42 -8.09
C SER A 48 2.70 -0.77 -9.34
N THR A 49 3.02 -1.90 -9.98
CA THR A 49 2.28 -2.40 -11.15
C THR A 49 0.89 -2.90 -10.79
N LEU A 50 0.74 -3.63 -9.67
CA LEU A 50 -0.57 -4.06 -9.17
C LEU A 50 -1.48 -2.89 -8.82
N MET A 51 -0.95 -1.85 -8.16
CA MET A 51 -1.69 -0.61 -7.87
C MET A 51 -2.17 0.10 -9.14
N ALA A 52 -1.26 0.29 -10.10
CA ALA A 52 -1.59 0.93 -11.37
C ALA A 52 -2.57 0.09 -12.20
N GLY A 53 -2.40 -1.25 -12.21
CA GLY A 53 -3.30 -2.19 -12.86
C GLY A 53 -4.71 -2.15 -12.29
N ALA A 54 -4.85 -2.12 -10.96
CA ALA A 54 -6.15 -1.97 -10.29
C ALA A 54 -6.84 -0.65 -10.67
N VAL A 55 -6.09 0.46 -10.78
CA VAL A 55 -6.65 1.74 -11.22
C VAL A 55 -7.07 1.69 -12.69
N LEU A 56 -6.26 1.09 -13.56
CA LEU A 56 -6.59 0.92 -14.98
C LEU A 56 -7.85 0.08 -15.16
N ASP A 57 -7.98 -1.00 -14.40
CA ASP A 57 -9.18 -1.84 -14.46
C ASP A 57 -10.42 -1.13 -13.93
N ALA A 58 -10.34 -0.44 -12.79
CA ALA A 58 -11.48 0.24 -12.21
C ALA A 58 -11.91 1.51 -12.98
N CYS A 59 -10.96 2.20 -13.63
CA CYS A 59 -11.20 3.49 -14.25
C CYS A 59 -11.26 3.48 -15.79
N GLY A 60 -10.73 2.45 -16.45
CA GLY A 60 -10.66 2.34 -17.89
C GLY A 60 -11.98 1.93 -18.54
N SER A 61 -12.23 2.41 -19.76
CA SER A 61 -13.26 1.84 -20.64
C SER A 61 -12.84 0.44 -21.11
N ALA A 62 -13.76 -0.34 -21.67
CA ALA A 62 -13.44 -1.65 -22.25
C ALA A 62 -12.33 -1.58 -23.31
N GLU A 63 -12.30 -0.53 -24.12
CA GLU A 63 -11.25 -0.28 -25.10
C GLU A 63 -9.89 0.01 -24.42
N GLN A 64 -9.89 0.87 -23.40
CA GLN A 64 -8.70 1.22 -22.65
C GLN A 64 -8.13 0.00 -21.90
N LYS A 65 -8.98 -0.82 -21.30
CA LYS A 65 -8.57 -2.07 -20.67
C LYS A 65 -7.90 -3.02 -21.67
N ARG A 66 -8.51 -3.23 -22.87
CA ARG A 66 -7.89 -4.03 -23.95
C ARG A 66 -6.55 -3.47 -24.42
N LYS A 67 -6.38 -2.16 -24.37
CA LYS A 67 -5.12 -1.49 -24.75
C LYS A 67 -3.98 -1.69 -23.75
N TYR A 68 -4.28 -1.60 -22.45
CA TYR A 68 -3.24 -1.51 -21.42
C TYR A 68 -3.05 -2.77 -20.59
N LEU A 69 -4.13 -3.48 -20.22
CA LEU A 69 -4.02 -4.59 -19.27
C LEU A 69 -3.26 -5.81 -19.80
N PRO A 70 -3.36 -6.22 -21.07
CA PRO A 70 -2.64 -7.39 -21.56
C PRO A 70 -1.11 -7.28 -21.39
N ALA A 71 -0.54 -6.11 -21.62
CA ALA A 71 0.88 -5.88 -21.47
C ALA A 71 1.35 -5.93 -20.00
N ILE A 72 0.47 -5.59 -19.06
CA ILE A 72 0.70 -5.72 -17.61
C ILE A 72 0.61 -7.19 -17.21
N CYS A 73 -0.45 -7.90 -17.63
CA CYS A 73 -0.67 -9.28 -17.27
C CYS A 73 0.46 -10.21 -17.71
N ASN A 74 0.99 -10.01 -18.91
CA ASN A 74 2.10 -10.82 -19.45
C ASN A 74 3.50 -10.29 -19.04
N GLY A 75 3.58 -9.22 -18.23
CA GLY A 75 4.83 -8.65 -17.73
C GLY A 75 5.64 -7.84 -18.75
N GLN A 76 5.11 -7.58 -19.95
CA GLN A 76 5.77 -6.72 -20.94
C GLN A 76 5.80 -5.25 -20.52
N ALA A 77 4.79 -4.80 -19.76
CA ALA A 77 4.74 -3.45 -19.21
C ALA A 77 4.75 -3.51 -17.67
N GLN A 78 5.61 -2.70 -17.06
CA GLN A 78 5.48 -2.26 -15.68
C GLN A 78 4.68 -0.96 -15.68
N ALA A 79 3.93 -0.73 -14.61
CA ALA A 79 3.16 0.50 -14.45
C ALA A 79 3.37 1.11 -13.06
N ALA A 80 3.23 2.41 -12.96
CA ALA A 80 3.32 3.14 -11.69
C ALA A 80 2.14 4.09 -11.50
N LEU A 81 1.66 4.20 -10.26
CA LEU A 81 0.61 5.16 -9.89
C LEU A 81 1.26 6.43 -9.35
N ALA A 82 1.04 7.55 -10.04
CA ALA A 82 1.47 8.89 -9.66
C ALA A 82 0.29 9.64 -9.02
N PHE A 83 0.29 9.72 -7.67
CA PHE A 83 -0.83 10.27 -6.91
C PHE A 83 -0.46 11.58 -6.20
N LEU A 84 0.56 11.57 -5.31
CA LEU A 84 0.87 12.68 -4.42
C LEU A 84 1.42 13.91 -5.14
N GLU A 85 1.01 15.07 -4.66
CA GLU A 85 1.52 16.38 -5.04
C GLU A 85 2.16 17.08 -3.85
N THR A 86 2.88 18.16 -4.07
CA THR A 86 3.41 18.99 -2.98
C THR A 86 2.27 19.52 -2.11
N GLY A 87 2.30 19.20 -0.83
CA GLY A 87 1.27 19.61 0.14
C GLY A 87 -0.07 18.87 0.02
N ALA A 88 -0.19 17.86 -0.87
CA ALA A 88 -1.36 17.00 -0.95
C ALA A 88 -1.29 15.84 0.06
N SER A 89 -2.45 15.28 0.37
CA SER A 89 -2.61 14.03 1.12
C SER A 89 -3.02 12.88 0.19
N TRP A 90 -3.19 11.69 0.73
CA TRP A 90 -3.76 10.54 0.00
C TRP A 90 -5.28 10.63 -0.21
N ASP A 91 -5.89 11.77 0.09
CA ASP A 91 -7.26 12.09 -0.27
C ASP A 91 -7.31 12.67 -1.68
N ALA A 92 -8.05 12.03 -2.58
CA ALA A 92 -8.19 12.50 -3.96
C ALA A 92 -8.75 13.94 -4.04
N ARG A 93 -9.50 14.40 -3.04
CA ARG A 93 -10.00 15.78 -2.94
C ARG A 93 -8.91 16.83 -2.73
N SER A 94 -7.72 16.41 -2.31
CA SER A 94 -6.56 17.30 -2.12
C SER A 94 -5.76 17.54 -3.40
N LEU A 95 -6.05 16.80 -4.47
CA LEU A 95 -5.36 16.92 -5.75
C LEU A 95 -5.70 18.25 -6.45
N ARG A 96 -4.70 18.88 -7.05
CA ARG A 96 -4.81 20.17 -7.75
C ARG A 96 -4.40 20.10 -9.21
N LEU A 97 -3.52 19.12 -9.55
CA LEU A 97 -3.11 18.91 -10.93
C LEU A 97 -4.34 18.58 -11.79
N SER A 98 -4.48 19.24 -12.91
CA SER A 98 -5.55 18.98 -13.89
C SER A 98 -5.00 19.01 -15.31
N ALA A 99 -5.68 18.31 -16.23
CA ALA A 99 -5.29 18.30 -17.63
C ALA A 99 -5.98 19.44 -18.40
N ALA A 100 -5.21 20.08 -19.28
CA ALA A 100 -5.73 21.07 -20.22
C ALA A 100 -5.44 20.62 -21.65
N GLY A 101 -6.47 20.51 -22.50
CA GLY A 101 -6.32 20.09 -23.90
C GLY A 101 -5.61 18.72 -24.07
N GLY A 102 -5.87 17.75 -23.17
CA GLY A 102 -5.25 16.44 -23.22
C GLY A 102 -3.77 16.42 -22.80
N LYS A 103 -3.30 17.43 -22.09
CA LYS A 103 -1.92 17.54 -21.61
C LYS A 103 -1.87 17.87 -20.13
N LEU A 104 -0.87 17.32 -19.42
CA LEU A 104 -0.57 17.65 -18.02
C LEU A 104 0.63 18.58 -17.92
N THR A 105 0.57 19.50 -16.94
CA THR A 105 1.70 20.35 -16.54
C THR A 105 1.72 20.45 -15.02
N GLY A 106 2.80 20.01 -14.39
CA GLY A 106 3.00 19.98 -12.95
C GLY A 106 3.85 18.79 -12.51
N SER A 107 3.74 18.36 -11.26
CA SER A 107 4.57 17.28 -10.74
C SER A 107 3.82 16.35 -9.79
N LYS A 108 4.24 15.09 -9.76
CA LYS A 108 3.86 14.08 -8.79
C LYS A 108 5.10 13.59 -8.04
N LEU A 109 4.95 13.32 -6.75
CA LEU A 109 6.04 12.98 -5.84
C LEU A 109 5.87 11.57 -5.28
N PHE A 110 6.99 10.98 -4.84
CA PHE A 110 7.03 9.66 -4.19
C PHE A 110 6.41 8.54 -5.03
N VAL A 111 6.54 8.63 -6.36
CA VAL A 111 6.01 7.62 -7.28
C VAL A 111 6.91 6.39 -7.25
N PRO A 112 6.43 5.22 -6.77
CA PRO A 112 7.26 4.03 -6.69
C PRO A 112 7.54 3.50 -8.09
N ASP A 113 8.79 3.06 -8.30
CA ASP A 113 9.28 2.37 -9.50
C ASP A 113 9.05 3.09 -10.85
N ALA A 114 8.79 4.40 -10.85
CA ALA A 114 8.46 5.15 -12.07
C ALA A 114 9.52 5.04 -13.18
N ALA A 115 10.81 4.91 -12.83
CA ALA A 115 11.88 4.85 -13.85
C ALA A 115 11.88 3.56 -14.67
N VAL A 116 11.26 2.49 -14.19
CA VAL A 116 11.13 1.22 -14.93
C VAL A 116 9.73 1.04 -15.50
N ALA A 117 8.79 1.91 -15.16
CA ALA A 117 7.43 1.86 -15.66
C ALA A 117 7.36 2.30 -17.14
N GLY A 118 6.65 1.53 -17.96
CA GLY A 118 6.26 1.92 -19.31
C GLY A 118 5.03 2.83 -19.32
N LEU A 119 4.18 2.69 -18.30
CA LEU A 119 2.93 3.44 -18.13
C LEU A 119 2.92 4.16 -16.79
N ILE A 120 2.61 5.45 -16.80
CA ILE A 120 2.37 6.24 -15.59
C ILE A 120 0.87 6.56 -15.50
N VAL A 121 0.19 5.95 -14.54
CA VAL A 121 -1.20 6.24 -14.21
C VAL A 121 -1.23 7.45 -13.28
N VAL A 122 -1.92 8.51 -13.64
CA VAL A 122 -1.89 9.79 -12.93
C VAL A 122 -3.27 10.10 -12.37
N ALA A 123 -3.39 10.19 -11.06
CA ALA A 123 -4.59 10.74 -10.43
C ALA A 123 -4.50 12.27 -10.42
N ALA A 124 -5.54 12.95 -10.88
CA ALA A 124 -5.62 14.39 -10.97
C ALA A 124 -6.98 14.89 -10.47
N ALA A 125 -7.12 16.20 -10.28
CA ALA A 125 -8.33 16.81 -9.74
C ALA A 125 -9.56 16.62 -10.67
N ASP A 126 -9.33 16.54 -11.97
CA ASP A 126 -10.36 16.42 -13.01
C ASP A 126 -10.47 15.00 -13.61
N GLY A 127 -9.77 14.01 -13.04
CA GLY A 127 -9.87 12.63 -13.49
C GLY A 127 -8.62 11.79 -13.24
N VAL A 128 -8.60 10.63 -13.89
CA VAL A 128 -7.45 9.72 -13.92
C VAL A 128 -6.95 9.66 -15.35
N PHE A 129 -5.64 9.69 -15.52
CA PHE A 129 -4.99 9.76 -16.83
C PHE A 129 -3.90 8.69 -16.96
N VAL A 130 -3.54 8.37 -18.18
CA VAL A 130 -2.38 7.52 -18.52
C VAL A 130 -1.42 8.33 -19.37
N ALA A 131 -0.15 8.33 -18.98
CA ALA A 131 0.97 8.83 -19.76
C ALA A 131 1.88 7.67 -20.16
N ASP A 132 2.37 7.66 -21.40
CA ASP A 132 3.52 6.85 -21.76
C ASP A 132 4.76 7.43 -21.08
N SER A 133 5.58 6.59 -20.46
CA SER A 133 6.79 7.06 -19.75
C SER A 133 7.82 7.73 -20.66
N LYS A 134 7.72 7.52 -21.99
CA LYS A 134 8.54 8.15 -23.04
C LYS A 134 7.87 9.35 -23.68
N ALA A 135 6.69 9.78 -23.18
CA ALA A 135 5.99 10.93 -23.74
C ALA A 135 6.82 12.21 -23.65
N SER A 136 6.67 13.07 -24.63
CA SER A 136 7.34 14.38 -24.63
C SER A 136 6.96 15.19 -23.40
N GLY A 137 7.92 15.88 -22.80
CA GLY A 137 7.72 16.71 -21.62
C GLY A 137 7.60 15.93 -20.29
N LEU A 138 7.70 14.59 -20.29
CA LEU A 138 7.76 13.80 -19.09
C LEU A 138 9.19 13.62 -18.62
N LYS A 139 9.45 13.93 -17.34
CA LYS A 139 10.76 13.75 -16.70
C LYS A 139 10.61 13.00 -15.39
N ILE A 140 11.40 11.93 -15.23
CA ILE A 140 11.42 11.09 -14.03
C ILE A 140 12.77 11.28 -13.34
N THR A 141 12.73 11.71 -12.07
CA THR A 141 13.93 12.01 -11.28
C THR A 141 13.94 11.17 -10.01
N PRO A 142 15.03 10.44 -9.70
CA PRO A 142 15.11 9.65 -8.48
C PRO A 142 15.04 10.52 -7.24
N MET A 143 14.33 10.04 -6.22
CA MET A 143 14.27 10.63 -4.90
C MET A 143 15.01 9.74 -3.89
N LYS A 144 15.57 10.35 -2.85
CA LYS A 144 16.17 9.58 -1.74
C LYS A 144 15.05 9.01 -0.87
N GLY A 145 15.03 7.69 -0.73
CA GLY A 145 14.10 6.95 0.13
C GLY A 145 14.82 6.18 1.23
N MET A 146 14.10 5.88 2.31
CA MET A 146 14.63 5.04 3.39
C MET A 146 14.69 3.57 2.96
N ASP A 147 13.72 3.09 2.21
CA ASP A 147 13.69 1.74 1.66
C ASP A 147 14.64 1.63 0.46
N LEU A 148 15.62 0.76 0.57
CA LEU A 148 16.64 0.56 -0.46
C LEU A 148 16.18 -0.39 -1.57
N ALA A 149 15.16 -1.19 -1.31
CA ALA A 149 14.62 -2.19 -2.24
C ALA A 149 13.43 -1.66 -3.06
N ARG A 150 12.76 -0.59 -2.60
CA ARG A 150 11.70 0.12 -3.34
C ARG A 150 12.18 1.53 -3.70
N LYS A 151 12.38 1.77 -4.98
CA LYS A 151 12.83 3.08 -5.47
C LYS A 151 11.64 4.01 -5.65
N ILE A 152 11.82 5.28 -5.30
CA ILE A 152 10.80 6.33 -5.43
C ILE A 152 11.32 7.48 -6.28
N TYR A 153 10.40 8.15 -6.96
CA TYR A 153 10.73 9.16 -7.96
C TYR A 153 9.78 10.36 -7.85
N SER A 154 10.24 11.52 -8.30
CA SER A 154 9.37 12.60 -8.77
C SER A 154 9.12 12.42 -10.27
N VAL A 155 7.90 12.72 -10.69
CA VAL A 155 7.48 12.71 -12.10
C VAL A 155 6.99 14.11 -12.44
N GLU A 156 7.71 14.78 -13.34
CA GLU A 156 7.40 16.12 -13.82
C GLU A 156 6.75 16.02 -15.21
N PHE A 157 5.71 16.80 -15.43
CA PHE A 157 4.96 16.89 -16.66
C PHE A 157 5.08 18.33 -17.19
N ALA A 158 5.56 18.52 -18.42
CA ALA A 158 5.68 19.81 -19.11
C ALA A 158 4.91 19.73 -20.44
N ASN A 159 3.62 20.05 -20.41
CA ASN A 159 2.69 19.86 -21.52
C ASN A 159 2.71 18.41 -22.06
N THR A 160 2.83 17.44 -21.14
CA THR A 160 2.92 16.01 -21.46
C THR A 160 1.58 15.50 -21.96
N PRO A 161 1.52 14.86 -23.15
CA PRO A 161 0.30 14.23 -23.64
C PRO A 161 -0.18 13.11 -22.73
N VAL A 162 -1.47 13.08 -22.45
CA VAL A 162 -2.10 12.05 -21.59
C VAL A 162 -3.44 11.64 -22.16
N GLU A 163 -3.80 10.39 -21.91
CA GLU A 163 -5.13 9.84 -22.21
C GLU A 163 -5.97 9.82 -20.93
N LYS A 164 -7.16 10.43 -20.96
CA LYS A 164 -8.08 10.41 -19.83
C LYS A 164 -8.79 9.05 -19.75
N LEU A 165 -8.80 8.43 -18.57
CA LEU A 165 -9.59 7.23 -18.34
C LEU A 165 -11.09 7.57 -18.21
N ALA A 166 -11.93 6.62 -18.64
CA ALA A 166 -13.37 6.86 -18.79
C ALA A 166 -14.12 7.05 -17.47
N ASN A 167 -13.67 6.42 -16.37
CA ASN A 167 -14.42 6.34 -15.12
C ASN A 167 -13.56 6.66 -13.90
N ALA A 168 -13.40 7.94 -13.57
CA ALA A 168 -12.67 8.36 -12.37
C ALA A 168 -13.34 7.90 -11.06
N ALA A 169 -14.63 7.56 -11.07
CA ALA A 169 -15.33 7.07 -9.88
C ALA A 169 -14.82 5.69 -9.39
N GLY A 170 -14.09 4.96 -10.22
CA GLY A 170 -13.42 3.71 -9.83
C GLY A 170 -12.17 3.89 -8.95
N LEU A 171 -11.57 5.09 -8.94
CA LEU A 171 -10.30 5.36 -8.24
C LEU A 171 -10.35 5.04 -6.72
N PRO A 172 -11.38 5.41 -5.95
CA PRO A 172 -11.42 5.10 -4.52
C PRO A 172 -11.34 3.59 -4.24
N ARG A 173 -12.05 2.78 -5.02
CA ARG A 173 -12.04 1.32 -4.89
C ARG A 173 -10.66 0.73 -5.22
N ALA A 174 -10.03 1.20 -6.28
CA ALA A 174 -8.69 0.77 -6.65
C ALA A 174 -7.65 1.12 -5.56
N LEU A 175 -7.77 2.30 -4.94
CA LEU A 175 -6.91 2.70 -3.83
C LEU A 175 -7.14 1.84 -2.57
N GLU A 176 -8.37 1.41 -2.31
CA GLU A 176 -8.68 0.48 -1.21
C GLU A 176 -8.02 -0.89 -1.44
N ILE A 177 -8.10 -1.44 -2.64
CA ILE A 177 -7.42 -2.68 -3.02
C ILE A 177 -5.90 -2.53 -2.86
N ALA A 178 -5.33 -1.44 -3.37
CA ALA A 178 -3.91 -1.13 -3.21
C ALA A 178 -3.49 -1.02 -1.74
N THR A 179 -4.34 -0.42 -0.90
CA THR A 179 -4.09 -0.25 0.54
C THR A 179 -4.06 -1.59 1.26
N VAL A 180 -4.98 -2.50 0.96
CA VAL A 180 -5.01 -3.85 1.56
C VAL A 180 -3.81 -4.68 1.09
N ALA A 181 -3.44 -4.59 -0.19
CA ALA A 181 -2.25 -5.24 -0.73
C ALA A 181 -0.96 -4.77 -0.01
N LEU A 182 -0.81 -3.46 0.19
CA LEU A 182 0.31 -2.90 0.95
C LEU A 182 0.28 -3.34 2.42
N THR A 183 -0.91 -3.41 3.02
CA THR A 183 -1.07 -3.87 4.41
C THR A 183 -0.62 -5.32 4.56
N ALA A 184 -0.96 -6.20 3.63
CA ALA A 184 -0.52 -7.59 3.61
C ALA A 184 1.01 -7.72 3.43
N GLU A 185 1.61 -6.91 2.56
CA GLU A 185 3.07 -6.84 2.44
C GLU A 185 3.73 -6.46 3.78
N MET A 186 3.13 -5.52 4.53
CA MET A 186 3.63 -5.15 5.86
C MET A 186 3.53 -6.32 6.85
N VAL A 187 2.44 -7.10 6.81
CA VAL A 187 2.25 -8.31 7.64
C VAL A 187 3.34 -9.34 7.36
N GLY A 188 3.61 -9.64 6.09
CA GLY A 188 4.68 -10.55 5.71
C GLY A 188 6.06 -10.10 6.21
N GLY A 189 6.35 -8.81 6.10
CA GLY A 189 7.57 -8.22 6.66
C GLY A 189 7.68 -8.38 8.18
N MET A 190 6.59 -8.13 8.91
CA MET A 190 6.52 -8.35 10.37
C MET A 190 6.76 -9.82 10.74
N GLN A 191 6.14 -10.75 10.03
CA GLN A 191 6.34 -12.18 10.22
C GLN A 191 7.81 -12.57 10.10
N ARG A 192 8.49 -12.09 9.06
CA ARG A 192 9.91 -12.39 8.85
C ARG A 192 10.79 -11.83 9.96
N VAL A 193 10.53 -10.58 10.39
CA VAL A 193 11.26 -9.95 11.50
C VAL A 193 11.06 -10.76 12.79
N LEU A 194 9.83 -11.15 13.10
CA LEU A 194 9.50 -11.96 14.27
C LEU A 194 10.27 -13.28 14.28
N GLU A 195 10.20 -14.06 13.21
CA GLU A 195 10.86 -15.36 13.10
C GLU A 195 12.38 -15.24 13.21
N THR A 196 12.98 -14.28 12.50
CA THR A 196 14.42 -14.03 12.55
C THR A 196 14.85 -13.61 13.94
N THR A 197 14.06 -12.77 14.62
CA THR A 197 14.33 -12.32 15.99
C THR A 197 14.25 -13.45 17.01
N VAL A 198 13.22 -14.31 16.91
CA VAL A 198 13.06 -15.48 17.79
C VAL A 198 14.21 -16.48 17.57
N ALA A 199 14.58 -16.74 16.31
CA ALA A 199 15.72 -17.62 16.00
C ALA A 199 17.04 -17.09 16.58
N TYR A 200 17.28 -15.78 16.43
CA TYR A 200 18.44 -15.12 17.02
C TYR A 200 18.43 -15.21 18.56
N ALA A 201 17.29 -14.95 19.20
CA ALA A 201 17.15 -15.01 20.65
C ALA A 201 17.42 -16.41 21.23
N LYS A 202 17.11 -17.47 20.47
CA LYS A 202 17.37 -18.87 20.85
C LYS A 202 18.85 -19.27 20.76
N THR A 203 19.65 -18.56 19.96
CA THR A 203 21.05 -18.94 19.70
C THR A 203 22.08 -17.99 20.30
N ARG A 204 21.78 -16.68 20.33
CA ARG A 204 22.70 -15.65 20.84
C ARG A 204 22.88 -15.78 22.37
N LYS A 205 24.13 -15.85 22.82
CA LYS A 205 24.48 -15.89 24.24
C LYS A 205 25.04 -14.55 24.71
N GLN A 206 24.55 -14.04 25.81
CA GLN A 206 25.08 -12.93 26.58
C GLN A 206 24.78 -13.15 28.08
N PHE A 207 25.59 -12.58 28.94
CA PHE A 207 25.42 -12.72 30.40
C PHE A 207 25.29 -14.18 30.89
N GLY A 208 26.07 -15.08 30.28
CA GLY A 208 26.16 -16.50 30.68
C GLY A 208 25.06 -17.41 30.15
N LYS A 209 24.03 -16.89 29.43
CA LYS A 209 22.95 -17.72 28.88
C LYS A 209 22.44 -17.19 27.52
N VAL A 210 21.59 -17.95 26.85
CA VAL A 210 20.90 -17.48 25.65
C VAL A 210 20.00 -16.30 25.99
N ILE A 211 19.97 -15.26 25.11
CA ILE A 211 19.22 -14.02 25.40
C ILE A 211 17.70 -14.24 25.47
N GLY A 212 17.17 -15.26 24.79
CA GLY A 212 15.77 -15.68 24.90
C GLY A 212 15.38 -16.24 26.27
N GLY A 213 16.36 -16.51 27.18
CA GLY A 213 16.11 -16.83 28.56
C GLY A 213 15.82 -15.64 29.48
N PHE A 214 15.86 -14.39 28.95
CA PHE A 214 15.49 -13.19 29.69
C PHE A 214 14.04 -12.80 29.42
N GLN A 215 13.27 -12.56 30.49
CA GLN A 215 11.83 -12.18 30.34
C GLN A 215 11.62 -10.95 29.45
N ALA A 216 12.49 -9.94 29.52
CA ALA A 216 12.39 -8.76 28.68
C ALA A 216 12.42 -9.09 27.19
N VAL A 217 13.26 -10.06 26.77
CA VAL A 217 13.33 -10.52 25.37
C VAL A 217 12.11 -11.37 25.03
N GLN A 218 11.65 -12.24 25.95
CA GLN A 218 10.45 -13.06 25.76
C GLN A 218 9.21 -12.20 25.56
N HIS A 219 9.02 -11.15 26.37
CA HIS A 219 7.89 -10.24 26.27
C HIS A 219 7.95 -9.45 24.95
N MET A 220 9.11 -8.94 24.53
CA MET A 220 9.24 -8.30 23.23
C MET A 220 8.83 -9.23 22.07
N CYS A 221 9.24 -10.51 22.11
CA CYS A 221 8.83 -11.48 21.08
C CYS A 221 7.33 -11.79 21.13
N ALA A 222 6.74 -11.88 22.32
CA ALA A 222 5.31 -12.09 22.51
C ALA A 222 4.48 -10.91 21.97
N ASP A 223 4.90 -9.67 22.25
CA ASP A 223 4.28 -8.46 21.72
C ASP A 223 4.38 -8.40 20.18
N MET A 224 5.56 -8.73 19.62
CA MET A 224 5.74 -8.81 18.16
C MET A 224 4.79 -9.83 17.54
N TYR A 225 4.61 -10.99 18.15
CA TYR A 225 3.67 -12.02 17.71
C TYR A 225 2.22 -11.50 17.73
N LEU A 226 1.80 -10.92 18.86
CA LEU A 226 0.45 -10.37 19.02
C LEU A 226 0.15 -9.30 17.96
N GLU A 227 1.07 -8.35 17.76
CA GLU A 227 0.89 -7.28 16.78
C GLU A 227 0.86 -7.81 15.34
N THR A 228 1.68 -8.82 15.01
CA THR A 228 1.71 -9.44 13.68
C THR A 228 0.39 -10.16 13.38
N GLU A 229 -0.11 -11.01 14.31
CA GLU A 229 -1.33 -11.78 14.11
C GLU A 229 -2.59 -10.89 14.10
N SER A 230 -2.61 -9.84 14.92
CA SER A 230 -3.71 -8.87 14.90
C SER A 230 -3.77 -8.09 13.57
N ALA A 231 -2.60 -7.68 13.05
CA ALA A 231 -2.51 -7.01 11.75
C ALA A 231 -2.91 -7.95 10.60
N ARG A 232 -2.49 -9.24 10.66
CA ARG A 232 -2.89 -10.27 9.69
C ARG A 232 -4.40 -10.44 9.66
N SER A 233 -5.02 -10.64 10.82
CA SER A 233 -6.46 -10.79 10.94
C SER A 233 -7.22 -9.61 10.37
N ALA A 234 -6.76 -8.38 10.65
CA ALA A 234 -7.36 -7.17 10.11
C ALA A 234 -7.19 -7.05 8.57
N ALA A 235 -6.03 -7.41 8.03
CA ALA A 235 -5.76 -7.37 6.59
C ALA A 235 -6.63 -8.38 5.82
N TYR A 236 -6.75 -9.61 6.32
CA TYR A 236 -7.58 -10.65 5.70
C TYR A 236 -9.07 -10.31 5.78
N TYR A 237 -9.53 -9.78 6.91
CA TYR A 237 -10.90 -9.30 7.02
C TYR A 237 -11.20 -8.16 6.04
N ALA A 238 -10.28 -7.20 5.90
CA ALA A 238 -10.44 -6.11 4.95
C ALA A 238 -10.45 -6.60 3.50
N ALA A 239 -9.63 -7.59 3.15
CA ALA A 239 -9.62 -8.22 1.83
C ALA A 239 -10.96 -8.91 1.52
N TRP A 240 -11.44 -9.73 2.44
CA TRP A 240 -12.75 -10.37 2.33
C TRP A 240 -13.89 -9.34 2.20
N ALA A 241 -13.90 -8.32 3.06
CA ALA A 241 -14.93 -7.29 3.03
C ALA A 241 -14.93 -6.51 1.70
N LEU A 242 -13.76 -6.26 1.13
CA LEU A 242 -13.64 -5.68 -0.20
C LEU A 242 -14.16 -6.65 -1.27
N GLN A 243 -13.76 -7.89 -1.25
CA GLN A 243 -14.17 -8.88 -2.26
C GLN A 243 -15.68 -9.07 -2.29
N GLU A 244 -16.31 -9.21 -1.13
CA GLU A 244 -17.75 -9.35 -0.98
C GLU A 244 -18.52 -8.02 -1.09
N SER A 245 -17.85 -6.91 -1.35
CA SER A 245 -18.46 -5.58 -1.35
C SER A 245 -19.30 -5.31 -0.10
N ALA A 246 -18.81 -5.80 1.06
CA ALA A 246 -19.52 -5.72 2.33
C ALA A 246 -19.73 -4.27 2.79
N ALA A 247 -20.84 -4.02 3.47
CA ALA A 247 -21.09 -2.73 4.09
C ALA A 247 -19.95 -2.44 5.11
N GLY A 248 -19.30 -1.28 4.98
CA GLY A 248 -18.18 -0.92 5.85
C GLY A 248 -16.80 -1.39 5.37
N ALA A 249 -16.67 -1.97 4.18
CA ALA A 249 -15.36 -2.40 3.63
C ALA A 249 -14.30 -1.30 3.68
N GLY A 250 -14.62 -0.05 3.32
CA GLY A 250 -13.69 1.08 3.41
C GLY A 250 -13.21 1.39 4.83
N ALA A 251 -14.06 1.17 5.85
CA ALA A 251 -13.65 1.29 7.26
C ALA A 251 -12.72 0.13 7.65
N ALA A 252 -13.02 -1.11 7.23
CA ALA A 252 -12.17 -2.28 7.47
C ALA A 252 -10.76 -2.08 6.87
N VAL A 253 -10.66 -1.58 5.64
CA VAL A 253 -9.39 -1.21 5.00
C VAL A 253 -8.60 -0.19 5.83
N SER A 254 -9.28 0.85 6.30
CA SER A 254 -8.63 1.90 7.09
C SER A 254 -8.18 1.39 8.45
N ILE A 255 -8.95 0.53 9.11
CA ILE A 255 -8.59 -0.14 10.37
C ILE A 255 -7.35 -1.01 10.17
N ALA A 256 -7.33 -1.83 9.11
CA ALA A 256 -6.22 -2.71 8.81
C ALA A 256 -4.92 -1.92 8.55
N LYS A 257 -4.97 -0.88 7.71
CA LYS A 257 -3.79 -0.07 7.39
C LYS A 257 -3.29 0.73 8.59
N MET A 258 -4.20 1.35 9.36
CA MET A 258 -3.87 2.06 10.60
C MET A 258 -3.10 1.15 11.56
N TYR A 259 -3.68 -0.02 11.85
CA TYR A 259 -3.07 -0.95 12.81
C TYR A 259 -1.74 -1.50 12.30
N ALA A 260 -1.67 -1.95 11.06
CA ALA A 260 -0.43 -2.48 10.47
C ALA A 260 0.69 -1.42 10.38
N SER A 261 0.36 -0.14 10.20
CA SER A 261 1.36 0.94 10.20
C SER A 261 2.05 1.08 11.56
N ASP A 262 1.30 1.09 12.64
CA ASP A 262 1.85 1.17 13.99
C ASP A 262 2.56 -0.15 14.38
N ALA A 263 1.94 -1.30 14.09
CA ALA A 263 2.48 -2.62 14.38
C ALA A 263 3.82 -2.88 13.68
N ALA A 264 3.91 -2.61 12.37
CA ALA A 264 5.14 -2.85 11.60
C ALA A 264 6.32 -2.00 12.10
N ARG A 265 6.06 -0.75 12.50
CA ARG A 265 7.06 0.08 13.16
C ARG A 265 7.52 -0.51 14.49
N ASN A 266 6.58 -0.96 15.33
CA ASN A 266 6.87 -1.51 16.64
C ASN A 266 7.63 -2.84 16.54
N VAL A 267 7.17 -3.76 15.68
CA VAL A 267 7.82 -5.05 15.41
C VAL A 267 9.23 -4.83 14.90
N GLY A 268 9.42 -3.91 13.95
CA GLY A 268 10.73 -3.55 13.43
C GLY A 268 11.67 -2.98 14.52
N ASN A 269 11.17 -2.07 15.37
CA ASN A 269 11.93 -1.50 16.48
C ASN A 269 12.36 -2.60 17.49
N ARG A 270 11.44 -3.48 17.89
CA ARG A 270 11.75 -4.58 18.82
C ARG A 270 12.72 -5.59 18.19
N GLY A 271 12.55 -5.90 16.90
CA GLY A 271 13.46 -6.75 16.16
C GLY A 271 14.91 -6.22 16.22
N ILE A 272 15.10 -4.95 15.88
CA ILE A 272 16.41 -4.29 15.97
C ILE A 272 16.93 -4.29 17.43
N GLN A 273 16.07 -3.98 18.40
CA GLN A 273 16.44 -3.93 19.81
C GLN A 273 16.95 -5.29 20.32
N VAL A 274 16.28 -6.39 19.98
CA VAL A 274 16.68 -7.76 20.40
C VAL A 274 18.01 -8.16 19.74
N HIS A 275 18.24 -7.76 18.48
CA HIS A 275 19.52 -8.01 17.80
C HIS A 275 20.67 -7.13 18.32
N GLY A 276 20.36 -6.03 19.03
CA GLY A 276 21.35 -5.07 19.52
C GLY A 276 22.18 -4.46 18.38
N GLY A 277 23.49 -4.33 18.56
CA GLY A 277 24.38 -3.78 17.55
C GLY A 277 24.30 -4.48 16.19
N MET A 278 24.08 -5.79 16.18
CA MET A 278 23.90 -6.58 14.95
C MET A 278 22.66 -6.16 14.13
N GLY A 279 21.63 -5.63 14.78
CA GLY A 279 20.41 -5.19 14.10
C GLY A 279 20.60 -3.98 13.16
N PHE A 280 21.74 -3.28 13.26
CA PHE A 280 22.08 -2.12 12.41
C PHE A 280 23.19 -2.41 11.40
N THR A 281 23.81 -3.57 11.47
CA THR A 281 24.92 -3.93 10.56
C THR A 281 24.40 -4.50 9.25
N TRP A 282 25.23 -4.43 8.20
CA TRP A 282 24.88 -4.96 6.87
C TRP A 282 24.94 -6.50 6.80
N GLU A 283 25.45 -7.16 7.83
CA GLU A 283 25.43 -8.62 7.97
C GLU A 283 24.06 -9.16 8.40
N ASN A 284 23.11 -8.28 8.77
CA ASN A 284 21.78 -8.68 9.23
C ASN A 284 20.70 -7.93 8.46
N ASP A 285 19.72 -8.65 7.93
CA ASP A 285 18.66 -8.09 7.08
C ASP A 285 17.53 -7.40 7.85
N VAL A 286 17.46 -7.50 9.19
CA VAL A 286 16.35 -6.96 10.00
C VAL A 286 16.15 -5.46 9.76
N HIS A 287 17.24 -4.70 9.60
CA HIS A 287 17.12 -3.26 9.32
C HIS A 287 16.52 -2.94 7.94
N LEU A 288 16.60 -3.87 6.97
CA LEU A 288 15.97 -3.68 5.66
C LEU A 288 14.45 -3.77 5.78
N TYR A 289 13.94 -4.71 6.57
CA TYR A 289 12.51 -4.81 6.90
C TYR A 289 12.01 -3.59 7.66
N TYR A 290 12.78 -3.10 8.63
CA TYR A 290 12.45 -1.84 9.32
C TYR A 290 12.34 -0.66 8.36
N ARG A 291 13.29 -0.53 7.42
CA ARG A 291 13.27 0.52 6.40
C ARG A 291 12.05 0.42 5.48
N ARG A 292 11.69 -0.80 5.05
CA ARG A 292 10.48 -1.08 4.28
C ARG A 292 9.23 -0.72 5.08
N ALA A 293 9.13 -1.12 6.35
CA ALA A 293 8.02 -0.80 7.24
C ALA A 293 7.82 0.72 7.36
N LYS A 294 8.90 1.48 7.56
CA LYS A 294 8.85 2.96 7.62
C LYS A 294 8.42 3.63 6.33
N ALA A 295 8.83 3.10 5.17
CA ALA A 295 8.38 3.61 3.88
C ALA A 295 6.90 3.27 3.62
N SER A 296 6.47 2.04 3.97
CA SER A 296 5.10 1.57 3.79
C SER A 296 4.12 2.22 4.78
N GLU A 297 4.60 2.67 5.96
CA GLU A 297 3.79 3.39 6.96
C GLU A 297 3.10 4.63 6.36
N THR A 298 3.81 5.40 5.54
CA THR A 298 3.31 6.66 4.96
C THR A 298 2.65 6.48 3.59
N MET A 299 2.93 5.39 2.89
CA MET A 299 2.36 5.12 1.58
C MET A 299 0.87 4.77 1.70
N LEU A 300 0.03 5.35 0.84
CA LEU A 300 -1.43 5.22 0.85
C LEU A 300 -2.10 5.73 2.14
N GLY A 301 -1.45 6.62 2.87
CA GLY A 301 -1.90 7.20 4.14
C GLY A 301 -1.27 6.55 5.36
N ASP A 302 -0.89 7.37 6.32
CA ASP A 302 -0.39 6.91 7.62
C ASP A 302 -1.52 6.55 8.60
N ALA A 303 -1.15 6.13 9.80
CA ALA A 303 -2.12 5.77 10.83
C ALA A 303 -3.06 6.93 11.20
N THR A 304 -2.58 8.18 11.18
CA THR A 304 -3.38 9.38 11.49
C THR A 304 -4.41 9.63 10.39
N PHE A 305 -4.01 9.56 9.12
CA PHE A 305 -4.90 9.67 7.98
C PHE A 305 -6.02 8.63 8.04
N HIS A 306 -5.69 7.37 8.34
CA HIS A 306 -6.68 6.31 8.40
C HIS A 306 -7.60 6.39 9.63
N ARG A 307 -7.13 6.89 10.79
CA ARG A 307 -7.98 7.18 11.95
C ARG A 307 -9.04 8.23 11.61
N GLU A 308 -8.63 9.32 10.97
CA GLU A 308 -9.56 10.36 10.49
C GLU A 308 -10.57 9.80 9.49
N ARG A 309 -10.10 8.97 8.55
CA ARG A 309 -11.01 8.33 7.58
C ARG A 309 -12.01 7.38 8.26
N ILE A 310 -11.61 6.65 9.30
CA ILE A 310 -12.52 5.81 10.09
C ILE A 310 -13.58 6.70 10.77
N ALA A 311 -13.18 7.80 11.40
CA ALA A 311 -14.10 8.73 12.02
C ALA A 311 -15.15 9.23 11.02
N GLN A 312 -14.74 9.69 9.84
CA GLN A 312 -15.63 10.14 8.77
C GLN A 312 -16.59 9.03 8.29
N LEU A 313 -16.08 7.80 8.12
CA LEU A 313 -16.88 6.70 7.61
C LEU A 313 -17.88 6.12 8.62
N VAL A 314 -17.57 6.19 9.90
CA VAL A 314 -18.36 5.53 10.96
C VAL A 314 -19.16 6.56 11.76
N LEU A 315 -18.51 7.60 12.30
CA LEU A 315 -19.15 8.55 13.21
C LEU A 315 -20.01 9.56 12.47
N ASP A 316 -19.55 10.14 11.39
CA ASP A 316 -20.30 11.17 10.64
C ASP A 316 -21.53 10.58 9.98
N ARG A 317 -21.48 9.31 9.51
CA ARG A 317 -22.64 8.59 8.99
C ARG A 317 -23.70 8.29 10.08
N GLN A 318 -23.26 8.02 11.30
CA GLN A 318 -24.19 7.81 12.43
C GLN A 318 -24.84 9.12 12.84
N ALA A 319 -24.10 10.21 12.91
CA ALA A 319 -24.63 11.54 13.20
C ALA A 319 -25.67 12.00 12.16
N ALA A 320 -25.43 11.71 10.88
CA ALA A 320 -26.39 12.03 9.79
C ALA A 320 -27.65 11.14 9.79
N ARG A 321 -27.64 9.99 10.50
CA ARG A 321 -28.78 9.06 10.58
C ARG A 321 -29.57 9.15 11.88
N ALA A 322 -28.99 9.74 12.94
CA ALA A 322 -29.70 9.94 14.21
C ALA A 322 -30.70 11.10 14.02
N PRO A 323 -32.01 10.88 14.21
CA PRO A 323 -32.93 11.99 14.37
C PRO A 323 -32.44 12.81 15.56
N LEU A 324 -32.38 14.14 15.43
CA LEU A 324 -32.18 15.03 16.56
C LEU A 324 -33.40 14.85 17.45
N GLU A 325 -33.26 14.01 18.48
CA GLU A 325 -34.30 13.98 19.53
C GLU A 325 -34.37 15.39 20.16
N PRO A 326 -35.54 16.02 20.19
CA PRO A 326 -35.65 17.30 20.86
C PRO A 326 -35.24 17.09 22.32
N THR A 327 -34.27 17.83 22.76
CA THR A 327 -33.81 17.86 24.15
C THR A 327 -35.00 17.96 25.06
N ALA A 328 -35.26 16.92 25.85
CA ALA A 328 -36.32 16.91 26.85
C ALA A 328 -36.16 18.17 27.74
N LYS A 329 -37.18 19.01 27.76
CA LYS A 329 -37.21 20.18 28.64
C LYS A 329 -37.05 19.66 30.06
N VAL A 330 -35.92 20.02 30.68
CA VAL A 330 -35.73 19.84 32.12
C VAL A 330 -36.83 20.68 32.78
N THR A 331 -37.88 20.04 33.22
CA THR A 331 -38.90 20.66 34.09
C THR A 331 -38.22 20.90 35.42
N ALA A 332 -38.01 22.16 35.75
CA ALA A 332 -37.60 22.56 37.08
C ALA A 332 -38.66 22.09 38.08
N VAL A 333 -38.25 21.25 39.01
CA VAL A 333 -39.03 20.90 40.19
C VAL A 333 -38.85 22.05 41.16
N THR A 334 -39.91 22.78 41.37
CA THR A 334 -40.07 23.77 42.45
C THR A 334 -40.18 23.09 43.80
#